data_6fdefa3aff0337051ddc00cc89e80e0c
#
_entry.id   6fdefa3aff0337051ddc00cc89e80e0c
#
_cell.length_a   1.000
_cell.length_b   1.000
_cell.length_c   1.000
_cell.angle_alpha   90.00
_cell.angle_beta   90.00
_cell.angle_gamma   90.00
#
_symmetry.space_group_name_H-M   'P 1'
#
loop_
_entity.id
_entity.type
_entity.pdbx_description
1 polymer ?
#
loop_
_entity_poly.entity_id
_entity_poly.type
_entity_poly.pdbx_seq_one_letter_code
_entity_poly.pdbx_strand_id
1 'polypeptide(L)'
;MYYISKVHIQRFRSIMDMEFNISDYSMPVAICGQNNVGKTNTLRAINLFFNPNTFNPNTDIPELKKAQRGGSYYPKITLDFTSVDNHSPKMRIIRDFSNIENDDGLKGYSLRRGNTHQLTVNEINDFISKIEFRLIKSIDVNIPKLVDDLTSDMLDIKFDKSRFVAAKKDLKDVFEKYTDLLQEILNSFSSEISDTFHIFKDNWN
;
A
#
# COMPACT_ATOMS: atom_id res chain seq x y z
N MET A 1 -15.10 7.80 -6.70
CA MET A 1 -13.99 7.36 -5.80
C MET A 1 -14.45 6.10 -5.08
N TYR A 2 -13.62 5.07 -4.94
CA TYR A 2 -13.93 3.84 -4.20
C TYR A 2 -13.10 3.76 -2.92
N TYR A 3 -13.62 3.07 -1.91
CA TYR A 3 -12.92 2.72 -0.68
C TYR A 3 -13.19 1.26 -0.31
N ILE A 4 -12.31 0.64 0.46
CA ILE A 4 -12.50 -0.72 0.97
C ILE A 4 -13.56 -0.65 2.06
N SER A 5 -14.72 -1.26 1.84
CA SER A 5 -15.84 -1.28 2.80
C SER A 5 -15.88 -2.56 3.62
N LYS A 6 -15.23 -3.64 3.15
CA LYS A 6 -15.17 -4.93 3.85
C LYS A 6 -13.88 -5.65 3.52
N VAL A 7 -13.33 -6.29 4.52
CA VAL A 7 -12.15 -7.14 4.41
C VAL A 7 -12.49 -8.51 4.95
N HIS A 8 -12.21 -9.58 4.19
CA HIS A 8 -12.35 -10.96 4.64
C HIS A 8 -11.06 -11.72 4.30
N ILE A 9 -10.40 -12.23 5.32
CA ILE A 9 -9.12 -12.94 5.23
C ILE A 9 -9.31 -14.36 5.72
N GLN A 10 -8.96 -15.32 4.89
CA GLN A 10 -9.06 -16.73 5.21
C GLN A 10 -7.71 -17.42 5.04
N ARG A 11 -7.32 -18.25 6.01
CA ARG A 11 -6.16 -19.13 5.96
C ARG A 11 -4.83 -18.41 5.67
N PHE A 12 -4.62 -17.28 6.31
CA PHE A 12 -3.38 -16.51 6.16
C PHE A 12 -2.61 -16.46 7.49
N ARG A 13 -1.47 -17.11 7.57
CA ARG A 13 -0.62 -17.17 8.78
C ARG A 13 -1.42 -17.62 10.02
N SER A 14 -1.53 -16.77 11.04
CA SER A 14 -2.33 -17.02 12.24
C SER A 14 -3.83 -16.81 12.06
N ILE A 15 -4.24 -16.22 10.95
CA ILE A 15 -5.65 -15.90 10.67
C ILE A 15 -6.30 -17.07 9.95
N MET A 16 -7.22 -17.75 10.62
CA MET A 16 -7.97 -18.84 10.01
C MET A 16 -9.16 -18.35 9.21
N ASP A 17 -9.94 -17.46 9.82
CA ASP A 17 -11.08 -16.77 9.21
C ASP A 17 -11.32 -15.48 9.99
N MET A 18 -11.28 -14.33 9.33
CA MET A 18 -11.50 -13.04 9.94
C MET A 18 -12.17 -12.11 8.94
N GLU A 19 -13.24 -11.50 9.39
CA GLU A 19 -14.00 -10.53 8.59
C GLU A 19 -14.27 -9.28 9.41
N PHE A 20 -14.16 -8.10 8.76
CA PHE A 20 -14.57 -6.83 9.36
C PHE A 20 -15.03 -5.85 8.29
N ASN A 21 -15.87 -4.90 8.71
CA ASN A 21 -16.40 -3.85 7.86
C ASN A 21 -15.76 -2.51 8.19
N ILE A 22 -15.59 -1.68 7.18
CA ILE A 22 -15.18 -0.29 7.27
C ILE A 22 -16.39 0.55 6.87
N SER A 23 -17.01 1.19 7.84
CA SER A 23 -18.27 1.91 7.63
C SER A 23 -18.08 3.34 7.13
N ASP A 24 -16.93 3.94 7.44
CA ASP A 24 -16.65 5.34 7.10
C ASP A 24 -15.27 5.46 6.44
N TYR A 25 -15.24 5.91 5.18
CA TYR A 25 -14.01 6.13 4.43
C TYR A 25 -13.25 7.38 4.85
N SER A 26 -13.90 8.30 5.56
CA SER A 26 -13.30 9.56 6.02
C SER A 26 -12.51 9.41 7.31
N MET A 27 -12.67 8.29 8.00
CA MET A 27 -12.03 8.02 9.28
C MET A 27 -10.90 7.00 9.16
N PRO A 28 -9.79 7.18 9.89
CA PRO A 28 -8.76 6.17 9.98
C PRO A 28 -9.26 4.93 10.70
N VAL A 29 -8.86 3.76 10.21
CA VAL A 29 -9.18 2.46 10.85
C VAL A 29 -8.01 2.04 11.72
N ALA A 30 -8.27 1.86 13.02
CA ALA A 30 -7.28 1.35 13.97
C ALA A 30 -7.56 -0.11 14.31
N ILE A 31 -6.56 -0.97 14.16
CA ILE A 31 -6.62 -2.38 14.57
C ILE A 31 -5.92 -2.52 15.92
N CYS A 32 -6.71 -2.68 16.98
CA CYS A 32 -6.23 -2.81 18.35
C CYS A 32 -6.35 -4.24 18.86
N GLY A 33 -5.55 -4.60 19.84
CA GLY A 33 -5.59 -5.92 20.51
C GLY A 33 -4.25 -6.29 21.13
N GLN A 34 -4.22 -7.42 21.83
CA GLN A 34 -3.00 -7.97 22.48
C GLN A 34 -1.91 -8.28 21.45
N ASN A 35 -0.67 -8.44 21.90
CA ASN A 35 0.42 -8.87 21.04
C ASN A 35 0.17 -10.30 20.52
N ASN A 36 0.66 -10.58 19.31
CA ASN A 36 0.55 -11.87 18.62
C ASN A 36 -0.87 -12.34 18.20
N VAL A 37 -1.92 -11.53 18.35
CA VAL A 37 -3.28 -11.89 17.90
C VAL A 37 -3.51 -11.73 16.38
N GLY A 38 -2.50 -11.34 15.63
CA GLY A 38 -2.61 -11.26 14.16
C GLY A 38 -2.79 -9.86 13.56
N LYS A 39 -2.70 -8.78 14.36
CA LYS A 39 -2.86 -7.39 13.85
C LYS A 39 -1.98 -7.09 12.63
N THR A 40 -0.69 -7.39 12.74
CA THR A 40 0.24 -7.19 11.62
C THR A 40 -0.06 -8.12 10.45
N ASN A 41 -0.57 -9.32 10.73
CA ASN A 41 -0.94 -10.27 9.68
C ASN A 41 -2.16 -9.78 8.89
N THR A 42 -3.07 -9.03 9.50
CA THR A 42 -4.19 -8.38 8.78
C THR A 42 -3.67 -7.40 7.73
N LEU A 43 -2.74 -6.51 8.11
CA LEU A 43 -2.15 -5.55 7.18
C LEU A 43 -1.31 -6.26 6.09
N ARG A 44 -0.59 -7.31 6.47
CA ARG A 44 0.16 -8.14 5.51
C ARG A 44 -0.74 -8.87 4.52
N ALA A 45 -1.91 -9.34 4.97
CA ALA A 45 -2.89 -9.97 4.08
C ALA A 45 -3.43 -8.96 3.06
N ILE A 46 -3.76 -7.74 3.49
CA ILE A 46 -4.19 -6.68 2.57
C ILE A 46 -3.05 -6.34 1.59
N ASN A 47 -1.80 -6.24 2.09
CA ASN A 47 -0.65 -6.05 1.20
C ASN A 47 -0.52 -7.18 0.18
N LEU A 48 -0.69 -8.42 0.62
CA LEU A 48 -0.61 -9.59 -0.25
C LEU A 48 -1.69 -9.57 -1.35
N PHE A 49 -2.87 -9.02 -1.05
CA PHE A 49 -3.91 -8.84 -2.06
C PHE A 49 -3.48 -7.90 -3.19
N PHE A 50 -2.85 -6.77 -2.87
CA PHE A 50 -2.38 -5.82 -3.88
C PHE A 50 -1.03 -6.21 -4.51
N ASN A 51 -0.17 -6.89 -3.76
CA ASN A 51 1.18 -7.29 -4.16
C ASN A 51 1.36 -8.82 -4.10
N PRO A 52 0.71 -9.59 -5.00
CA PRO A 52 0.70 -11.06 -4.94
C PRO A 52 2.10 -11.68 -5.07
N ASN A 53 3.04 -11.00 -5.68
CA ASN A 53 4.43 -11.45 -5.82
C ASN A 53 5.17 -11.58 -4.47
N THR A 54 4.59 -11.04 -3.38
CA THR A 54 5.14 -11.17 -2.03
C THR A 54 4.70 -12.46 -1.34
N PHE A 55 3.90 -13.30 -1.99
CA PHE A 55 3.43 -14.58 -1.44
C PHE A 55 4.57 -15.54 -1.18
N ASN A 56 4.63 -16.07 0.03
CA ASN A 56 5.58 -17.10 0.41
C ASN A 56 4.83 -18.29 1.07
N PRO A 57 4.70 -19.42 0.37
CA PRO A 57 3.96 -20.59 0.87
C PRO A 57 4.45 -21.09 2.24
N ASN A 58 5.74 -20.91 2.53
CA ASN A 58 6.34 -21.39 3.78
C ASN A 58 5.90 -20.59 5.00
N THR A 59 5.63 -19.30 4.83
CA THR A 59 5.26 -18.39 5.93
C THR A 59 3.80 -17.98 5.91
N ASP A 60 3.16 -17.99 4.75
CA ASP A 60 1.82 -17.39 4.57
C ASP A 60 0.70 -18.42 4.68
N ILE A 61 1.01 -19.71 4.45
CA ILE A 61 0.08 -20.82 4.69
C ILE A 61 0.13 -21.24 6.16
N PRO A 62 -1.03 -21.34 6.87
CA PRO A 62 -1.05 -21.79 8.25
C PRO A 62 -0.51 -23.22 8.42
N GLU A 63 0.42 -23.44 9.34
CA GLU A 63 1.04 -24.76 9.56
C GLU A 63 0.03 -25.84 9.92
N LEU A 64 -0.94 -25.53 10.76
CA LEU A 64 -2.01 -26.46 11.15
C LEU A 64 -2.84 -26.96 9.97
N LYS A 65 -2.94 -26.18 8.90
CA LYS A 65 -3.69 -26.55 7.70
C LYS A 65 -2.90 -27.41 6.74
N LYS A 66 -1.57 -27.29 6.72
CA LYS A 66 -0.70 -28.17 5.92
C LYS A 66 -0.84 -29.65 6.30
N ALA A 67 -1.16 -29.94 7.56
CA ALA A 67 -1.31 -31.29 8.06
C ALA A 67 -2.70 -31.91 7.82
N GLN A 68 -3.71 -31.12 7.42
CA GLN A 68 -5.07 -31.62 7.19
C GLN A 68 -5.23 -32.20 5.79
N ARG A 69 -5.74 -33.40 5.67
CA ARG A 69 -6.13 -34.04 4.41
C ARG A 69 -7.47 -33.45 3.94
N GLY A 70 -7.51 -32.91 2.72
CA GLY A 70 -8.72 -32.39 2.06
C GLY A 70 -9.01 -30.92 2.36
N GLY A 71 -9.57 -30.22 1.38
CA GLY A 71 -9.86 -28.79 1.40
C GLY A 71 -8.67 -27.90 1.06
N SER A 72 -8.96 -26.67 0.63
CA SER A 72 -7.92 -25.68 0.35
C SER A 72 -7.30 -25.16 1.63
N TYR A 73 -5.98 -25.16 1.72
CA TYR A 73 -5.22 -24.55 2.82
C TYR A 73 -4.51 -23.25 2.40
N TYR A 74 -4.63 -22.86 1.15
CA TYR A 74 -4.06 -21.63 0.64
C TYR A 74 -4.82 -20.40 1.14
N PRO A 75 -4.14 -19.27 1.30
CA PRO A 75 -4.79 -18.01 1.63
C PRO A 75 -5.84 -17.61 0.60
N LYS A 76 -6.91 -17.00 1.09
CA LYS A 76 -7.94 -16.37 0.28
C LYS A 76 -8.30 -15.03 0.89
N ILE A 77 -8.18 -13.97 0.11
CA ILE A 77 -8.42 -12.61 0.57
C ILE A 77 -9.51 -12.01 -0.30
N THR A 78 -10.54 -11.51 0.35
CA THR A 78 -11.67 -10.86 -0.31
C THR A 78 -11.76 -9.42 0.15
N LEU A 79 -11.80 -8.48 -0.79
CA LEU A 79 -12.03 -7.07 -0.53
C LEU A 79 -13.31 -6.62 -1.23
N ASP A 80 -14.19 -5.97 -0.46
CA ASP A 80 -15.35 -5.29 -1.02
C ASP A 80 -15.05 -3.79 -1.11
N PHE A 81 -15.30 -3.23 -2.27
CA PHE A 81 -15.14 -1.81 -2.56
C PHE A 81 -16.50 -1.17 -2.74
N THR A 82 -16.72 -0.06 -2.08
CA THR A 82 -17.94 0.75 -2.18
C THR A 82 -17.60 2.13 -2.71
N SER A 83 -18.42 2.64 -3.62
CA SER A 83 -18.26 4.00 -4.12
C SER A 83 -18.77 5.03 -3.13
N VAL A 84 -18.03 6.12 -2.98
CA VAL A 84 -18.37 7.25 -2.10
C VAL A 84 -19.69 7.92 -2.53
N ASP A 85 -19.96 7.98 -3.83
CA ASP A 85 -21.15 8.60 -4.40
C ASP A 85 -22.40 7.70 -4.41
N ASN A 86 -22.28 6.44 -3.99
CA ASN A 86 -23.33 5.41 -3.98
C ASN A 86 -24.02 5.16 -5.33
N HIS A 87 -23.57 5.78 -6.42
CA HIS A 87 -24.14 5.62 -7.76
C HIS A 87 -23.49 4.48 -8.55
N SER A 88 -22.23 4.22 -8.25
CA SER A 88 -21.46 3.15 -8.88
C SER A 88 -21.70 1.80 -8.18
N PRO A 89 -21.59 0.68 -8.90
CA PRO A 89 -21.79 -0.65 -8.31
C PRO A 89 -20.75 -0.91 -7.21
N LYS A 90 -21.14 -1.68 -6.21
CA LYS A 90 -20.17 -2.26 -5.28
C LYS A 90 -19.35 -3.30 -6.01
N MET A 91 -18.06 -3.37 -5.71
CA MET A 91 -17.17 -4.34 -6.33
C MET A 91 -16.69 -5.31 -5.24
N ARG A 92 -16.79 -6.61 -5.49
CA ARG A 92 -16.19 -7.64 -4.66
C ARG A 92 -15.08 -8.31 -5.43
N ILE A 93 -13.86 -8.25 -4.94
CA ILE A 93 -12.71 -8.88 -5.57
C ILE A 93 -12.10 -9.89 -4.61
N ILE A 94 -11.85 -11.08 -5.12
CA ILE A 94 -11.31 -12.23 -4.41
C ILE A 94 -9.97 -12.55 -5.04
N ARG A 95 -8.94 -12.71 -4.21
CA ARG A 95 -7.66 -13.32 -4.60
C ARG A 95 -7.50 -14.64 -3.86
N ASP A 96 -7.47 -15.73 -4.61
CA ASP A 96 -7.35 -17.10 -4.10
C ASP A 96 -5.98 -17.66 -4.50
N PHE A 97 -5.11 -17.85 -3.51
CA PHE A 97 -3.72 -18.27 -3.73
C PHE A 97 -3.57 -19.75 -4.07
N SER A 98 -4.66 -20.53 -4.06
CA SER A 98 -4.65 -21.90 -4.59
C SER A 98 -4.58 -21.94 -6.12
N ASN A 99 -4.92 -20.85 -6.79
CA ASN A 99 -4.99 -20.73 -8.25
C ASN A 99 -4.14 -19.56 -8.76
N ILE A 100 -3.09 -19.19 -8.05
CA ILE A 100 -2.29 -18.00 -8.40
C ILE A 100 -1.60 -18.12 -9.76
N GLU A 101 -1.33 -19.33 -10.22
CA GLU A 101 -0.75 -19.59 -11.54
C GLU A 101 -1.74 -19.33 -12.68
N ASN A 102 -3.04 -19.33 -12.36
CA ASN A 102 -4.10 -19.02 -13.31
C ASN A 102 -4.70 -17.66 -12.95
N ASP A 103 -4.61 -16.69 -13.85
CA ASP A 103 -5.24 -15.37 -13.73
C ASP A 103 -4.96 -14.66 -12.40
N ASP A 104 -3.74 -14.83 -11.83
CA ASP A 104 -3.34 -14.34 -10.50
C ASP A 104 -4.31 -14.73 -9.37
N GLY A 105 -5.09 -15.79 -9.54
CA GLY A 105 -6.12 -16.22 -8.61
C GLY A 105 -7.28 -15.26 -8.45
N LEU A 106 -7.47 -14.33 -9.38
CA LEU A 106 -8.46 -13.27 -9.31
C LEU A 106 -9.85 -13.72 -9.74
N LYS A 107 -10.84 -13.36 -8.91
CA LYS A 107 -12.28 -13.45 -9.25
C LYS A 107 -12.94 -12.17 -8.76
N GLY A 108 -13.84 -11.60 -9.57
CA GLY A 108 -14.50 -10.36 -9.20
C GLY A 108 -15.98 -10.35 -9.60
N TYR A 109 -16.72 -9.58 -8.82
CA TYR A 109 -18.17 -9.39 -9.03
C TYR A 109 -18.50 -7.91 -8.84
N SER A 110 -19.30 -7.39 -9.74
CA SER A 110 -19.95 -6.09 -9.59
C SER A 110 -21.39 -6.32 -9.08
N LEU A 111 -21.76 -5.62 -8.02
CA LEU A 111 -23.02 -5.76 -7.30
C LEU A 111 -23.83 -4.48 -7.47
N ARG A 112 -24.94 -4.53 -8.23
CA ARG A 112 -25.79 -3.36 -8.47
C ARG A 112 -27.27 -3.73 -8.32
N ARG A 113 -27.97 -3.10 -7.37
CA ARG A 113 -29.44 -3.25 -7.17
C ARG A 113 -29.93 -4.70 -7.16
N GLY A 114 -29.19 -5.59 -6.46
CA GLY A 114 -29.53 -7.01 -6.36
C GLY A 114 -29.03 -7.88 -7.52
N ASN A 115 -28.53 -7.30 -8.60
CA ASN A 115 -27.91 -8.05 -9.70
C ASN A 115 -26.40 -8.21 -9.46
N THR A 116 -25.90 -9.41 -9.68
CA THR A 116 -24.48 -9.73 -9.63
C THR A 116 -23.98 -9.99 -11.03
N HIS A 117 -22.96 -9.25 -11.45
CA HIS A 117 -22.27 -9.44 -12.71
C HIS A 117 -20.84 -9.90 -12.42
N GLN A 118 -20.41 -11.01 -13.03
CA GLN A 118 -19.05 -11.49 -12.91
C GLN A 118 -18.14 -10.63 -13.78
N LEU A 119 -17.02 -10.20 -13.21
CA LEU A 119 -16.01 -9.40 -13.89
C LEU A 119 -14.99 -10.31 -14.57
N THR A 120 -14.50 -9.88 -15.70
CA THR A 120 -13.34 -10.47 -16.36
C THR A 120 -12.05 -10.09 -15.60
N VAL A 121 -10.99 -10.86 -15.77
CA VAL A 121 -9.68 -10.58 -15.14
C VAL A 121 -9.13 -9.21 -15.58
N ASN A 122 -9.34 -8.83 -16.85
CA ASN A 122 -8.91 -7.53 -17.36
C ASN A 122 -9.65 -6.37 -16.65
N GLU A 123 -10.97 -6.47 -16.46
CA GLU A 123 -11.74 -5.46 -15.73
C GLU A 123 -11.30 -5.35 -14.28
N ILE A 124 -10.95 -6.48 -13.64
CA ILE A 124 -10.43 -6.49 -12.27
C ILE A 124 -9.05 -5.81 -12.22
N ASN A 125 -8.15 -6.15 -13.13
CA ASN A 125 -6.82 -5.56 -13.19
C ASN A 125 -6.88 -4.05 -13.48
N ASP A 126 -7.74 -3.62 -14.41
CA ASP A 126 -8.01 -2.21 -14.68
C ASP A 126 -8.56 -1.46 -13.46
N PHE A 127 -9.36 -2.14 -12.65
CA PHE A 127 -9.87 -1.56 -11.41
C PHE A 127 -8.78 -1.46 -10.34
N ILE A 128 -8.01 -2.52 -10.11
CA ILE A 128 -6.93 -2.57 -9.11
C ILE A 128 -5.80 -1.61 -9.47
N SER A 129 -5.44 -1.47 -10.75
CA SER A 129 -4.38 -0.57 -11.20
C SER A 129 -4.63 0.91 -10.91
N LYS A 130 -5.89 1.30 -10.67
CA LYS A 130 -6.29 2.65 -10.28
C LYS A 130 -6.19 2.90 -8.78
N ILE A 131 -5.83 1.86 -7.99
CA ILE A 131 -5.71 1.93 -6.53
C ILE A 131 -4.24 1.86 -6.19
N GLU A 132 -3.71 2.91 -5.60
CA GLU A 132 -2.38 2.89 -5.01
C GLU A 132 -2.48 2.39 -3.57
N PHE A 133 -1.81 1.27 -3.30
CA PHE A 133 -1.73 0.68 -1.96
C PHE A 133 -0.29 0.74 -1.44
N ARG A 134 -0.08 1.31 -0.26
CA ARG A 134 1.23 1.36 0.40
C ARG A 134 1.19 0.74 1.79
N LEU A 135 2.03 -0.24 2.01
CA LEU A 135 2.29 -0.79 3.35
C LEU A 135 3.50 -0.08 3.98
N ILE A 136 3.25 0.72 5.01
CA ILE A 136 4.29 1.38 5.79
C ILE A 136 4.65 0.49 6.99
N LYS A 137 5.88 -0.01 7.02
CA LYS A 137 6.38 -0.84 8.12
C LYS A 137 6.97 0.06 9.21
N SER A 138 6.64 -0.19 10.47
CA SER A 138 7.12 0.63 11.60
C SER A 138 8.62 0.54 11.86
N ILE A 139 9.32 -0.46 11.32
CA ILE A 139 10.73 -0.73 11.66
C ILE A 139 11.71 0.10 10.82
N ASP A 140 11.31 0.53 9.60
CA ASP A 140 12.21 1.18 8.63
C ASP A 140 11.67 2.56 8.18
N VAL A 141 10.95 3.26 9.04
CA VAL A 141 10.33 4.53 8.64
C VAL A 141 11.32 5.68 8.77
N ASN A 142 11.91 6.07 7.65
CA ASN A 142 12.46 7.42 7.51
C ASN A 142 11.29 8.37 7.23
N ILE A 143 10.78 9.03 8.28
CA ILE A 143 9.59 9.91 8.18
C ILE A 143 9.77 11.02 7.13
N PRO A 144 10.90 11.76 7.07
CA PRO A 144 11.12 12.75 6.03
C PRO A 144 10.98 12.18 4.62
N LYS A 145 11.66 11.08 4.33
CA LYS A 145 11.58 10.42 3.01
C LYS A 145 10.16 9.95 2.69
N LEU A 146 9.44 9.40 3.69
CA LEU A 146 8.06 8.97 3.51
C LEU A 146 7.14 10.15 3.16
N VAL A 147 7.31 11.29 3.82
CA VAL A 147 6.54 12.51 3.53
C VAL A 147 6.85 13.02 2.13
N ASP A 148 8.11 13.02 1.72
CA ASP A 148 8.53 13.43 0.38
C ASP A 148 7.93 12.51 -0.69
N ASP A 149 8.02 11.20 -0.50
CA ASP A 149 7.44 10.20 -1.41
C ASP A 149 5.92 10.37 -1.53
N LEU A 150 5.20 10.50 -0.40
CA LEU A 150 3.75 10.70 -0.39
C LEU A 150 3.34 12.03 -1.04
N THR A 151 4.09 13.09 -0.78
CA THR A 151 3.82 14.41 -1.36
C THR A 151 4.04 14.38 -2.87
N SER A 152 5.12 13.75 -3.32
CA SER A 152 5.44 13.58 -4.74
C SER A 152 4.31 12.84 -5.47
N ASP A 153 3.86 11.73 -4.92
CA ASP A 153 2.81 10.92 -5.54
C ASP A 153 1.45 11.62 -5.55
N MET A 154 1.11 12.34 -4.47
CA MET A 154 -0.12 13.15 -4.43
C MET A 154 -0.08 14.28 -5.49
N LEU A 155 1.09 14.89 -5.69
CA LEU A 155 1.29 15.87 -6.74
C LEU A 155 1.18 15.22 -8.12
N ASP A 156 1.77 14.05 -8.33
CA ASP A 156 1.69 13.32 -9.59
C ASP A 156 0.25 12.98 -9.96
N ILE A 157 -0.54 12.47 -9.04
CA ILE A 157 -1.97 12.17 -9.25
C ILE A 157 -2.77 13.44 -9.59
N LYS A 158 -2.48 14.57 -8.93
CA LYS A 158 -3.19 15.84 -9.18
C LYS A 158 -2.76 16.52 -10.47
N PHE A 159 -1.48 16.40 -10.84
CA PHE A 159 -0.91 17.09 -12.00
C PHE A 159 -0.93 16.26 -13.30
N ASP A 160 -1.36 15.02 -13.24
CA ASP A 160 -1.46 14.13 -14.42
C ASP A 160 -2.57 14.54 -15.42
N LYS A 161 -3.35 15.58 -15.07
CA LYS A 161 -4.28 16.21 -16.02
C LYS A 161 -3.49 17.07 -16.97
N SER A 162 -3.69 16.87 -18.28
CA SER A 162 -2.95 17.48 -19.40
C SER A 162 -2.71 19.00 -19.31
N ARG A 163 -3.61 19.75 -18.65
CA ARG A 163 -3.46 21.21 -18.45
C ARG A 163 -2.38 21.60 -17.43
N PHE A 164 -1.86 20.65 -16.64
CA PHE A 164 -0.87 20.92 -15.60
C PHE A 164 0.52 20.35 -15.92
N VAL A 165 0.69 19.65 -17.05
CA VAL A 165 1.96 19.01 -17.42
C VAL A 165 3.10 20.04 -17.53
N ALA A 166 2.84 21.20 -18.11
CA ALA A 166 3.84 22.27 -18.20
C ALA A 166 4.18 22.84 -16.82
N ALA A 167 3.16 23.14 -16.00
CA ALA A 167 3.35 23.66 -14.65
C ALA A 167 4.06 22.64 -13.72
N LYS A 168 3.85 21.35 -13.91
CA LYS A 168 4.56 20.28 -13.20
C LYS A 168 6.05 20.31 -13.52
N LYS A 169 6.40 20.47 -14.80
CA LYS A 169 7.80 20.55 -15.22
C LYS A 169 8.50 21.75 -14.61
N ASP A 170 7.85 22.92 -14.71
CA ASP A 170 8.40 24.17 -14.16
C ASP A 170 8.58 24.07 -12.63
N LEU A 171 7.62 23.45 -11.93
CA LEU A 171 7.68 23.24 -10.49
C LEU A 171 8.84 22.30 -10.12
N LYS A 172 9.02 21.21 -10.85
CA LYS A 172 10.11 20.26 -10.65
C LYS A 172 11.47 20.94 -10.84
N ASP A 173 11.64 21.71 -11.92
CA ASP A 173 12.87 22.43 -12.19
C ASP A 173 13.20 23.47 -11.09
N VAL A 174 12.18 24.10 -10.49
CA VAL A 174 12.36 25.02 -9.35
C VAL A 174 12.76 24.25 -8.07
N PHE A 175 12.14 23.10 -7.80
CA PHE A 175 12.49 22.28 -6.64
C PHE A 175 13.91 21.70 -6.74
N GLU A 176 14.32 21.22 -7.91
CA GLU A 176 15.68 20.74 -8.14
C GLU A 176 16.71 21.87 -7.89
N LYS A 177 16.49 23.05 -8.45
CA LYS A 177 17.36 24.21 -8.19
C LYS A 177 17.42 24.62 -6.72
N TYR A 178 16.29 24.55 -6.02
CA TYR A 178 16.24 24.87 -4.59
C TYR A 178 17.02 23.83 -3.77
N THR A 179 16.89 22.55 -4.11
CA THR A 179 17.62 21.46 -3.44
C THR A 179 19.13 21.60 -3.66
N ASP A 180 19.55 21.91 -4.89
CA ASP A 180 20.96 22.12 -5.23
C ASP A 180 21.55 23.30 -4.44
N LEU A 181 20.80 24.41 -4.35
CA LEU A 181 21.19 25.60 -3.58
C LEU A 181 21.33 25.29 -2.07
N LEU A 182 20.39 24.52 -1.51
CA LEU A 182 20.48 24.06 -0.13
C LEU A 182 21.70 23.16 0.09
N GLN A 183 22.01 22.29 -0.86
CA GLN A 183 23.18 21.41 -0.76
C GLN A 183 24.48 22.21 -0.84
N GLU A 184 24.58 23.23 -1.68
CA GLU A 184 25.72 24.14 -1.72
C GLU A 184 25.91 24.88 -0.40
N ILE A 185 24.83 25.41 0.19
CA ILE A 185 24.88 26.07 1.51
C ILE A 185 25.36 25.10 2.59
N LEU A 186 24.84 23.88 2.62
CA LEU A 186 25.25 22.86 3.60
C LEU A 186 26.72 22.45 3.42
N ASN A 187 27.19 22.33 2.18
CA ASN A 187 28.58 22.02 1.88
C ASN A 187 29.50 23.17 2.31
N SER A 188 29.11 24.43 2.08
CA SER A 188 29.85 25.62 2.54
C SER A 188 29.94 25.65 4.07
N PHE A 189 28.82 25.43 4.77
CA PHE A 189 28.80 25.33 6.23
C PHE A 189 29.67 24.20 6.77
N SER A 190 29.65 23.04 6.13
CA SER A 190 30.48 21.90 6.50
C SER A 190 31.95 22.20 6.33
N SER A 191 32.35 22.92 5.28
CA SER A 191 33.71 23.37 5.05
C SER A 191 34.17 24.38 6.11
N GLU A 192 33.36 25.40 6.41
CA GLU A 192 33.66 26.42 7.43
C GLU A 192 33.84 25.80 8.85
N ILE A 193 32.96 24.82 9.19
CA ILE A 193 33.09 24.09 10.45
C ILE A 193 34.40 23.29 10.47
N SER A 194 34.73 22.59 9.38
CA SER A 194 35.96 21.82 9.27
C SER A 194 37.22 22.70 9.43
N ASP A 195 37.24 23.83 8.75
CA ASP A 195 38.35 24.79 8.81
C ASP A 195 38.47 25.37 10.20
N THR A 196 37.37 25.67 10.87
CA THR A 196 37.37 26.13 12.27
C THR A 196 37.92 25.07 13.20
N PHE A 197 37.58 23.81 13.03
CA PHE A 197 38.13 22.70 13.82
C PHE A 197 39.62 22.48 13.57
N HIS A 198 40.11 22.65 12.35
CA HIS A 198 41.54 22.57 12.04
C HIS A 198 42.32 23.69 12.75
N ILE A 199 41.81 24.93 12.75
CA ILE A 199 42.41 26.06 13.46
C ILE A 199 42.47 25.80 14.98
N PHE A 200 41.43 25.23 15.56
CA PHE A 200 41.44 24.84 16.98
C PHE A 200 42.46 23.76 17.28
N LYS A 201 42.58 22.74 16.43
CA LYS A 201 43.52 21.63 16.61
C LYS A 201 44.98 22.11 16.54
N ASP A 202 45.30 23.02 15.60
CA ASP A 202 46.65 23.54 15.40
C ASP A 202 47.08 24.51 16.52
N ASN A 203 46.12 25.13 17.22
CA ASN A 203 46.40 26.00 18.38
C ASN A 203 46.52 25.25 19.73
N TRP A 204 46.28 23.93 19.76
CA TRP A 204 46.34 23.10 20.96
C TRP A 204 47.55 22.15 21.01
N ASN A 205 48.44 22.19 20.02
CA ASN A 205 49.76 21.55 20.00
C ASN A 205 50.87 22.60 20.17
#